data_364f1aeda81baf629fcc11473d934e09
#
_entry.id   364f1aeda81baf629fcc11473d934e09
#
_cell.length_a   1.000
_cell.length_b   1.000
_cell.length_c   1.000
_cell.angle_alpha   90.00
_cell.angle_beta   90.00
_cell.angle_gamma   90.00
#
_symmetry.space_group_name_H-M   'P 1'
#
loop_
_entity.id
_entity.type
_entity.pdbx_description
1 polymer ?
#
loop_
_entity_poly.entity_id
_entity_poly.type
_entity_poly.pdbx_seq_one_letter_code
_entity_poly.pdbx_strand_id
1 'polypeptide(L)'
;MTEQKKYKTDGKTSEDRALDLFADMMIERIKSLSSKDGWKKPWFTEGSLSWPKNLSGREYNGMNALMLMMHCEKNGYKLPIFCTFDRVAGLNFTKDKQGKRQQAKGSGGEALPQVSILKGEKSFPVFITTFTVVDKETKERVKYDDYRQMSEEQRQKYNVYPKLQVYNVFNVSQTNLQEARPELYKKLEESCRQSKPMEMGEDFSFQPVDKMIKENGWICPIKPIYGDSAYYSISKNEIVVPEKKQFKDGESFYSNLFHEMTHSTGAEGQLNRIKPTSFGSEEYAREELVAELTAALTAQR
;
A
#
# COMPACT_ATOMS: atom_id res chain seq x y z
N MET A 1 -17.12 43.24 -13.96
CA MET A 1 -17.86 42.18 -13.26
C MET A 1 -17.38 40.85 -13.76
N THR A 2 -16.47 40.18 -13.02
CA THR A 2 -15.89 38.88 -13.36
C THR A 2 -16.80 37.81 -12.80
N GLU A 3 -17.47 37.07 -13.67
CA GLU A 3 -18.28 35.90 -13.28
C GLU A 3 -17.35 34.83 -12.67
N GLN A 4 -17.50 34.63 -11.37
CA GLN A 4 -16.94 33.45 -10.71
C GLN A 4 -17.69 32.21 -11.20
N LYS A 5 -17.04 31.41 -12.04
CA LYS A 5 -17.51 30.06 -12.38
C LYS A 5 -17.61 29.26 -11.08
N LYS A 6 -18.81 29.08 -10.56
CA LYS A 6 -19.12 28.10 -9.52
C LYS A 6 -18.87 26.70 -10.11
N TYR A 7 -17.76 26.10 -9.77
CA TYR A 7 -17.57 24.67 -10.00
C TYR A 7 -18.61 23.94 -9.15
N LYS A 8 -19.56 23.27 -9.81
CA LYS A 8 -20.42 22.29 -9.14
C LYS A 8 -19.50 21.17 -8.64
N THR A 9 -19.24 21.10 -7.35
CA THR A 9 -18.62 19.97 -6.73
C THR A 9 -19.62 18.82 -6.74
N ASP A 10 -19.20 17.65 -7.20
CA ASP A 10 -19.99 16.41 -7.24
C ASP A 10 -20.28 15.83 -5.83
N GLY A 11 -19.98 16.59 -4.78
CA GLY A 11 -20.14 16.20 -3.38
C GLY A 11 -19.12 15.18 -2.88
N LYS A 12 -18.24 14.66 -3.75
CA LYS A 12 -17.21 13.69 -3.39
C LYS A 12 -16.02 14.34 -2.69
N THR A 13 -15.51 13.68 -1.66
CA THR A 13 -14.27 14.06 -0.98
C THR A 13 -13.05 13.72 -1.83
N SER A 14 -11.86 14.17 -1.42
CA SER A 14 -10.59 13.77 -2.05
C SER A 14 -10.33 12.25 -1.90
N GLU A 15 -10.75 11.70 -0.78
CA GLU A 15 -10.66 10.28 -0.45
C GLU A 15 -11.57 9.45 -1.38
N ASP A 16 -12.82 9.89 -1.59
CA ASP A 16 -13.76 9.22 -2.51
C ASP A 16 -13.22 9.20 -3.94
N ARG A 17 -12.68 10.32 -4.41
CA ARG A 17 -12.11 10.40 -5.77
C ARG A 17 -10.86 9.52 -5.93
N ALA A 18 -10.04 9.41 -4.89
CA ALA A 18 -8.87 8.53 -4.93
C ALA A 18 -9.27 7.05 -4.90
N LEU A 19 -10.35 6.69 -4.19
CA LEU A 19 -10.92 5.34 -4.21
C LEU A 19 -11.56 5.02 -5.57
N ASP A 20 -12.30 5.95 -6.17
CA ASP A 20 -12.83 5.79 -7.53
C ASP A 20 -11.70 5.55 -8.54
N LEU A 21 -10.63 6.35 -8.47
CA LEU A 21 -9.47 6.18 -9.34
C LEU A 21 -8.85 4.79 -9.18
N PHE A 22 -8.72 4.29 -7.95
CA PHE A 22 -8.24 2.94 -7.70
C PHE A 22 -9.16 1.89 -8.33
N ALA A 23 -10.48 2.02 -8.13
CA ALA A 23 -11.45 1.11 -8.72
C ALA A 23 -11.36 1.11 -10.26
N ASP A 24 -11.28 2.29 -10.88
CA ASP A 24 -11.14 2.42 -12.34
C ASP A 24 -9.85 1.76 -12.86
N MET A 25 -8.73 1.96 -12.18
CA MET A 25 -7.46 1.33 -12.52
C MET A 25 -7.53 -0.19 -12.43
N MET A 26 -8.17 -0.72 -11.37
CA MET A 26 -8.38 -2.17 -11.21
C MET A 26 -9.28 -2.73 -12.32
N ILE A 27 -10.38 -2.03 -12.64
CA ILE A 27 -11.30 -2.44 -13.72
C ILE A 27 -10.58 -2.44 -15.08
N GLU A 28 -9.81 -1.40 -15.39
CA GLU A 28 -8.99 -1.34 -16.61
C GLU A 28 -8.03 -2.54 -16.67
N ARG A 29 -7.37 -2.85 -15.55
CA ARG A 29 -6.41 -3.95 -15.46
C ARG A 29 -7.09 -5.30 -15.67
N ILE A 30 -8.19 -5.57 -14.98
CA ILE A 30 -8.97 -6.82 -15.14
C ILE A 30 -9.43 -6.98 -16.60
N LYS A 31 -9.95 -5.93 -17.22
CA LYS A 31 -10.35 -5.95 -18.63
C LYS A 31 -9.20 -6.24 -19.60
N SER A 32 -8.01 -5.71 -19.31
CA SER A 32 -6.83 -5.95 -20.14
C SER A 32 -6.30 -7.38 -20.06
N LEU A 33 -6.57 -8.09 -18.95
CA LEU A 33 -6.13 -9.46 -18.70
C LEU A 33 -7.12 -10.53 -19.17
N SER A 34 -8.34 -10.14 -19.56
CA SER A 34 -9.39 -11.07 -19.99
C SER A 34 -9.14 -11.72 -21.35
N SER A 35 -8.05 -11.43 -22.06
CA SER A 35 -7.63 -12.07 -23.29
C SER A 35 -6.69 -13.24 -23.01
N LYS A 36 -7.21 -14.45 -23.08
CA LYS A 36 -6.63 -15.80 -23.35
C LYS A 36 -5.29 -16.27 -22.72
N ASP A 37 -4.46 -15.42 -22.23
CA ASP A 37 -3.22 -15.82 -21.55
C ASP A 37 -3.45 -15.82 -20.05
N GLY A 38 -3.86 -16.92 -19.52
CA GLY A 38 -4.25 -17.18 -18.15
C GLY A 38 -3.78 -16.14 -17.12
N TRP A 39 -4.62 -15.85 -16.16
CA TRP A 39 -4.38 -14.98 -15.01
C TRP A 39 -2.98 -15.21 -14.43
N LYS A 40 -1.99 -14.48 -14.93
CA LYS A 40 -0.67 -14.36 -14.30
C LYS A 40 -0.75 -13.18 -13.36
N LYS A 41 -0.29 -13.34 -12.12
CA LYS A 41 -0.23 -12.24 -11.15
C LYS A 41 0.44 -11.03 -11.81
N PRO A 42 -0.26 -9.94 -12.12
CA PRO A 42 0.24 -8.90 -13.03
C PRO A 42 1.38 -8.06 -12.44
N TRP A 43 1.68 -8.23 -11.17
CA TRP A 43 2.67 -7.47 -10.42
C TRP A 43 3.98 -8.21 -10.13
N PHE A 44 4.13 -9.47 -10.57
CA PHE A 44 5.34 -10.27 -10.40
C PHE A 44 5.80 -10.92 -11.71
N THR A 45 6.01 -10.13 -12.76
CA THR A 45 6.74 -10.60 -13.94
C THR A 45 8.24 -10.43 -13.69
N GLU A 46 9.04 -11.43 -14.04
CA GLU A 46 10.50 -11.31 -14.09
C GLU A 46 10.90 -10.05 -14.87
N GLY A 47 11.70 -9.18 -14.24
CA GLY A 47 12.04 -7.87 -14.79
C GLY A 47 11.07 -6.75 -14.40
N SER A 48 10.11 -7.00 -13.51
CA SER A 48 9.19 -5.99 -12.99
C SER A 48 9.91 -4.87 -12.23
N LEU A 49 9.24 -3.72 -12.16
CA LEU A 49 9.67 -2.57 -11.38
C LEU A 49 9.99 -2.99 -9.94
N SER A 50 11.06 -2.44 -9.38
CA SER A 50 11.32 -2.55 -7.95
C SER A 50 10.16 -1.95 -7.14
N TRP A 51 10.10 -2.29 -5.85
CA TRP A 51 9.02 -1.85 -4.98
C TRP A 51 8.92 -0.32 -4.91
N PRO A 52 7.70 0.28 -4.94
CA PRO A 52 7.53 1.73 -4.88
C PRO A 52 8.08 2.32 -3.57
N LYS A 53 8.93 3.33 -3.70
CA LYS A 53 9.58 4.01 -2.58
C LYS A 53 9.43 5.52 -2.68
N ASN A 54 9.55 6.20 -1.56
CA ASN A 54 9.70 7.65 -1.57
C ASN A 54 11.20 8.05 -1.74
N LEU A 55 11.48 9.34 -1.92
CA LEU A 55 12.86 9.85 -2.07
C LEU A 55 13.81 9.52 -0.91
N SER A 56 13.29 9.21 0.28
CA SER A 56 14.10 8.79 1.43
C SER A 56 14.28 7.28 1.54
N GLY A 57 13.82 6.51 0.55
CA GLY A 57 13.93 5.05 0.51
C GLY A 57 12.85 4.30 1.29
N ARG A 58 11.89 4.99 1.93
CA ARG A 58 10.77 4.34 2.62
C ARG A 58 9.80 3.77 1.59
N GLU A 59 9.47 2.51 1.73
CA GLU A 59 8.55 1.79 0.88
C GLU A 59 7.09 2.20 1.13
N TYR A 60 6.31 2.21 0.05
CA TYR A 60 4.86 2.28 0.11
C TYR A 60 4.30 0.87 0.33
N ASN A 61 3.21 0.76 1.06
CA ASN A 61 2.60 -0.53 1.39
C ASN A 61 1.12 -0.57 1.00
N GLY A 62 0.59 -1.78 0.90
CA GLY A 62 -0.82 -2.05 0.67
C GLY A 62 -1.32 -1.39 -0.62
N MET A 63 -2.52 -0.81 -0.56
CA MET A 63 -3.17 -0.17 -1.69
C MET A 63 -2.29 0.89 -2.39
N ASN A 64 -1.52 1.68 -1.63
CA ASN A 64 -0.62 2.67 -2.22
C ASN A 64 0.43 2.04 -3.12
N ALA A 65 1.05 0.93 -2.68
CA ALA A 65 2.06 0.26 -3.49
C ALA A 65 1.46 -0.26 -4.80
N LEU A 66 0.30 -0.93 -4.72
CA LEU A 66 -0.41 -1.44 -5.88
C LEU A 66 -0.79 -0.33 -6.87
N MET A 67 -1.38 0.76 -6.37
CA MET A 67 -1.75 1.92 -7.18
C MET A 67 -0.54 2.53 -7.88
N LEU A 68 0.57 2.72 -7.16
CA LEU A 68 1.78 3.33 -7.69
C LEU A 68 2.49 2.42 -8.70
N MET A 69 2.45 1.10 -8.53
CA MET A 69 2.96 0.14 -9.51
C MET A 69 2.16 0.20 -10.81
N MET A 70 0.83 0.15 -10.73
CA MET A 70 -0.05 0.30 -11.89
C MET A 70 0.13 1.67 -12.57
N HIS A 71 0.35 2.73 -11.78
CA HIS A 71 0.62 4.07 -12.30
C HIS A 71 1.96 4.13 -13.05
N CYS A 72 3.01 3.47 -12.53
CA CYS A 72 4.29 3.34 -13.23
C CYS A 72 4.13 2.61 -14.57
N GLU A 73 3.43 1.48 -14.57
CA GLU A 73 3.21 0.68 -15.77
C GLU A 73 2.44 1.48 -16.83
N LYS A 74 1.32 2.12 -16.44
CA LYS A 74 0.49 2.93 -17.35
C LYS A 74 1.25 4.07 -18.00
N ASN A 75 2.22 4.68 -17.29
CA ASN A 75 2.99 5.84 -17.79
C ASN A 75 4.40 5.48 -18.27
N GLY A 76 4.80 4.22 -18.22
CA GLY A 76 6.13 3.78 -18.64
C GLY A 76 7.27 4.29 -17.73
N TYR A 77 7.00 4.61 -16.46
CA TYR A 77 8.03 5.07 -15.54
C TYR A 77 8.97 3.92 -15.16
N LYS A 78 10.27 4.13 -15.39
CA LYS A 78 11.30 3.10 -15.11
C LYS A 78 11.67 3.00 -13.63
N LEU A 79 11.58 4.11 -12.90
CA LEU A 79 11.90 4.16 -11.49
C LEU A 79 10.61 4.35 -10.67
N PRO A 80 10.23 3.40 -9.81
CA PRO A 80 9.04 3.52 -8.96
C PRO A 80 9.34 4.36 -7.70
N ILE A 81 9.91 5.55 -7.91
CA ILE A 81 10.25 6.47 -6.83
C ILE A 81 9.34 7.70 -6.92
N PHE A 82 8.71 8.00 -5.79
CA PHE A 82 7.71 9.05 -5.70
C PHE A 82 8.06 10.10 -4.65
N CYS A 83 7.63 11.32 -4.88
CA CYS A 83 7.89 12.46 -4.01
C CYS A 83 6.73 13.43 -3.97
N THR A 84 6.54 14.09 -2.85
CA THR A 84 5.62 15.23 -2.76
C THR A 84 6.28 16.47 -3.35
N PHE A 85 5.45 17.46 -3.72
CA PHE A 85 5.93 18.76 -4.20
C PHE A 85 6.94 19.39 -3.21
N ASP A 86 6.62 19.37 -1.92
CA ASP A 86 7.49 19.95 -0.88
C ASP A 86 8.84 19.24 -0.76
N ARG A 87 8.86 17.93 -1.01
CA ARG A 87 10.12 17.17 -1.02
C ARG A 87 11.00 17.54 -2.22
N VAL A 88 10.39 17.71 -3.39
CA VAL A 88 11.10 18.20 -4.59
C VAL A 88 11.64 19.59 -4.35
N ALA A 89 10.80 20.52 -3.89
CA ALA A 89 11.21 21.88 -3.55
C ALA A 89 12.31 21.89 -2.46
N GLY A 90 12.23 20.97 -1.52
CA GLY A 90 13.21 20.79 -0.44
C GLY A 90 14.62 20.45 -0.92
N LEU A 91 14.77 19.80 -2.07
CA LEU A 91 16.09 19.47 -2.66
C LEU A 91 16.89 20.71 -3.10
N ASN A 92 16.24 21.86 -3.19
CA ASN A 92 16.89 23.12 -3.54
C ASN A 92 17.57 23.80 -2.36
N PHE A 93 17.46 23.24 -1.16
CA PHE A 93 17.95 23.87 0.05
C PHE A 93 18.69 22.88 0.96
N THR A 94 19.67 23.40 1.66
CA THR A 94 20.36 22.73 2.78
C THR A 94 20.18 23.56 4.05
N LYS A 95 20.44 22.97 5.21
CA LYS A 95 20.50 23.69 6.48
C LYS A 95 21.96 23.95 6.84
N ASP A 96 22.28 25.16 7.24
CA ASP A 96 23.59 25.50 7.82
C ASP A 96 23.73 24.94 9.25
N LYS A 97 24.89 25.18 9.86
CA LYS A 97 25.20 24.73 11.24
C LYS A 97 24.23 25.31 12.29
N GLN A 98 23.59 26.45 11.99
CA GLN A 98 22.59 27.08 12.84
C GLN A 98 21.13 26.67 12.50
N GLY A 99 20.95 25.74 11.55
CA GLY A 99 19.65 25.27 11.12
C GLY A 99 18.93 26.21 10.14
N LYS A 100 19.56 27.29 9.67
CA LYS A 100 18.99 28.24 8.71
C LYS A 100 19.04 27.65 7.31
N ARG A 101 17.95 27.82 6.57
CA ARG A 101 17.80 27.34 5.20
C ARG A 101 18.66 28.14 4.23
N GLN A 102 19.51 27.47 3.48
CA GLN A 102 20.36 28.02 2.44
C GLN A 102 20.17 27.30 1.13
N GLN A 103 20.43 27.97 0.00
CA GLN A 103 20.41 27.31 -1.31
C GLN A 103 21.43 26.17 -1.34
N ALA A 104 21.01 25.03 -1.92
CA ALA A 104 21.87 23.87 -2.09
C ALA A 104 23.05 24.21 -3.00
N LYS A 105 24.27 23.84 -2.56
CA LYS A 105 25.52 24.07 -3.28
C LYS A 105 26.20 22.75 -3.61
N GLY A 106 26.90 22.73 -4.71
CA GLY A 106 27.78 21.63 -5.10
C GLY A 106 29.04 21.54 -4.23
N SER A 107 29.84 20.52 -4.45
CA SER A 107 31.11 20.29 -3.72
C SER A 107 32.11 21.42 -3.90
N GLY A 108 32.07 22.15 -5.00
CA GLY A 108 32.87 23.33 -5.29
C GLY A 108 32.31 24.65 -4.75
N GLY A 109 31.15 24.63 -4.07
CA GLY A 109 30.47 25.81 -3.54
C GLY A 109 29.56 26.55 -4.52
N GLU A 110 29.47 26.11 -5.77
CA GLU A 110 28.57 26.63 -6.79
C GLU A 110 27.09 26.35 -6.45
N ALA A 111 26.21 27.26 -6.87
CA ALA A 111 24.76 27.02 -6.72
C ALA A 111 24.32 25.89 -7.65
N LEU A 112 23.64 24.88 -7.08
CA LEU A 112 23.10 23.79 -7.88
C LEU A 112 21.86 24.22 -8.67
N PRO A 113 21.61 23.66 -9.86
CA PRO A 113 20.38 23.89 -10.64
C PRO A 113 19.14 23.62 -9.82
N GLN A 114 18.05 24.34 -10.04
CA GLN A 114 16.82 24.10 -9.31
C GLN A 114 16.14 22.80 -9.76
N VAL A 115 15.74 22.00 -8.79
CA VAL A 115 14.87 20.83 -9.01
C VAL A 115 13.42 21.28 -8.96
N SER A 116 12.63 20.89 -9.96
CA SER A 116 11.21 21.24 -10.09
C SER A 116 10.42 20.11 -10.73
N ILE A 117 9.11 20.13 -10.51
CA ILE A 117 8.18 19.34 -11.29
C ILE A 117 8.12 19.93 -12.71
N LEU A 118 8.10 19.08 -13.73
CA LEU A 118 7.99 19.50 -15.13
C LEU A 118 6.62 20.13 -15.38
N LYS A 119 6.59 21.12 -16.26
CA LYS A 119 5.35 21.85 -16.57
C LYS A 119 4.31 20.94 -17.21
N GLY A 120 3.10 20.95 -16.66
CA GLY A 120 1.98 20.15 -17.17
C GLY A 120 1.83 18.78 -16.53
N GLU A 121 2.79 18.34 -15.73
CA GLU A 121 2.72 17.07 -15.01
C GLU A 121 1.61 17.08 -13.96
N LYS A 122 0.96 15.92 -13.81
CA LYS A 122 -0.14 15.72 -12.86
C LYS A 122 0.31 14.83 -11.71
N SER A 123 -0.05 15.25 -10.50
CA SER A 123 0.19 14.43 -9.31
C SER A 123 -0.73 13.21 -9.25
N PHE A 124 -0.30 12.21 -8.53
CA PHE A 124 -1.06 11.00 -8.24
C PHE A 124 -1.41 10.92 -6.77
N PRO A 125 -2.68 10.61 -6.41
CA PRO A 125 -3.12 10.53 -5.02
C PRO A 125 -2.63 9.24 -4.35
N VAL A 126 -2.21 9.36 -3.09
CA VAL A 126 -1.90 8.23 -2.20
C VAL A 126 -2.53 8.46 -0.83
N PHE A 127 -2.84 7.37 -0.14
CA PHE A 127 -3.52 7.40 1.14
C PHE A 127 -2.55 7.42 2.31
N ILE A 128 -2.95 8.10 3.37
CA ILE A 128 -2.29 8.03 4.68
C ILE A 128 -3.36 7.98 5.78
N THR A 129 -3.18 7.08 6.73
CA THR A 129 -3.99 7.11 7.95
C THR A 129 -3.28 7.96 9.00
N THR A 130 -3.92 9.04 9.40
CA THR A 130 -3.49 9.88 10.52
C THR A 130 -4.31 9.51 11.76
N PHE A 131 -3.73 9.75 12.93
CA PHE A 131 -4.36 9.42 14.19
C PHE A 131 -4.46 10.66 15.07
N THR A 132 -5.67 10.93 15.56
CA THR A 132 -5.89 11.93 16.59
C THR A 132 -6.07 11.21 17.93
N VAL A 133 -5.18 11.49 18.88
CA VAL A 133 -5.22 10.90 20.23
C VAL A 133 -5.74 11.97 21.19
N VAL A 134 -6.76 11.62 21.96
CA VAL A 134 -7.46 12.52 22.87
C VAL A 134 -7.57 11.87 24.23
N ASP A 135 -7.13 12.54 25.28
CA ASP A 135 -7.34 12.12 26.66
C ASP A 135 -8.85 12.03 26.97
N LYS A 136 -9.28 10.97 27.62
CA LYS A 136 -10.71 10.72 27.92
C LYS A 136 -11.29 11.71 28.92
N GLU A 137 -10.46 12.19 29.88
CA GLU A 137 -10.88 13.08 30.94
C GLU A 137 -10.66 14.54 30.59
N THR A 138 -9.41 14.91 30.27
CA THR A 138 -9.04 16.31 30.03
C THR A 138 -9.43 16.83 28.65
N LYS A 139 -9.73 15.92 27.69
CA LYS A 139 -9.98 16.21 26.26
C LYS A 139 -8.80 16.84 25.53
N GLU A 140 -7.63 16.86 26.13
CA GLU A 140 -6.41 17.33 25.52
C GLU A 140 -5.92 16.38 24.42
N ARG A 141 -5.28 16.93 23.39
CA ARG A 141 -4.70 16.16 22.30
C ARG A 141 -3.24 15.86 22.59
N VAL A 142 -2.86 14.61 22.34
CA VAL A 142 -1.48 14.12 22.47
C VAL A 142 -0.99 13.72 21.09
N LYS A 143 0.30 13.91 20.83
CA LYS A 143 0.91 13.43 19.57
C LYS A 143 0.87 11.91 19.51
N TYR A 144 0.58 11.37 18.33
CA TYR A 144 0.47 9.91 18.16
C TYR A 144 1.80 9.19 18.45
N ASP A 145 2.93 9.82 18.13
CA ASP A 145 4.25 9.26 18.43
C ASP A 145 4.51 9.14 19.93
N ASP A 146 4.09 10.13 20.71
CA ASP A 146 4.18 10.10 22.18
C ASP A 146 3.27 9.00 22.75
N TYR A 147 2.02 8.89 22.25
CA TYR A 147 1.09 7.84 22.61
C TYR A 147 1.65 6.42 22.33
N ARG A 148 2.35 6.24 21.20
CA ARG A 148 2.96 4.94 20.87
C ARG A 148 4.05 4.50 21.83
N GLN A 149 4.68 5.42 22.52
CA GLN A 149 5.74 5.15 23.51
C GLN A 149 5.19 4.88 24.92
N MET A 150 3.89 5.12 25.13
CA MET A 150 3.24 4.88 26.44
C MET A 150 3.08 3.39 26.72
N SER A 151 3.02 3.04 28.01
CA SER A 151 2.65 1.70 28.44
C SER A 151 1.19 1.40 28.09
N GLU A 152 0.82 0.12 28.08
CA GLU A 152 -0.56 -0.31 27.80
C GLU A 152 -1.57 0.30 28.75
N GLU A 153 -1.24 0.37 30.04
CA GLU A 153 -2.07 1.00 31.08
C GLU A 153 -2.28 2.50 30.82
N GLN A 154 -1.23 3.19 30.39
CA GLN A 154 -1.31 4.61 30.04
C GLN A 154 -2.20 4.83 28.83
N ARG A 155 -2.06 3.98 27.78
CA ARG A 155 -2.85 4.06 26.54
C ARG A 155 -4.36 3.94 26.80
N GLN A 156 -4.79 3.20 27.80
CA GLN A 156 -6.20 3.03 28.17
C GLN A 156 -6.90 4.36 28.53
N LYS A 157 -6.15 5.38 28.90
CA LYS A 157 -6.68 6.72 29.22
C LYS A 157 -7.04 7.56 27.98
N TYR A 158 -6.67 7.09 26.79
CA TYR A 158 -6.84 7.86 25.56
C TYR A 158 -7.84 7.18 24.61
N ASN A 159 -8.53 8.02 23.83
CA ASN A 159 -9.24 7.59 22.63
C ASN A 159 -8.37 7.90 21.40
N VAL A 160 -8.31 6.96 20.47
CA VAL A 160 -7.58 7.11 19.22
C VAL A 160 -8.58 7.12 18.06
N TYR A 161 -8.57 8.20 17.31
CA TYR A 161 -9.44 8.38 16.14
C TYR A 161 -8.60 8.29 14.87
N PRO A 162 -8.69 7.20 14.11
CA PRO A 162 -8.05 7.12 12.80
C PRO A 162 -8.80 8.00 11.80
N LYS A 163 -8.05 8.67 10.93
CA LYS A 163 -8.60 9.44 9.82
C LYS A 163 -7.82 9.11 8.55
N LEU A 164 -8.52 8.59 7.55
CA LEU A 164 -7.96 8.43 6.22
C LEU A 164 -7.85 9.82 5.58
N GLN A 165 -6.70 10.07 4.96
CA GLN A 165 -6.43 11.31 4.23
C GLN A 165 -5.71 10.97 2.93
N VAL A 166 -5.79 11.88 1.97
CA VAL A 166 -5.09 11.78 0.69
C VAL A 166 -4.04 12.86 0.60
N TYR A 167 -2.86 12.52 0.10
CA TYR A 167 -1.84 13.47 -0.33
C TYR A 167 -1.35 13.11 -1.72
N ASN A 168 -0.77 14.09 -2.40
CA ASN A 168 -0.37 13.95 -3.79
C ASN A 168 1.14 13.74 -3.93
N VAL A 169 1.51 12.82 -4.81
CA VAL A 169 2.89 12.53 -5.16
C VAL A 169 3.12 12.64 -6.66
N PHE A 170 4.37 12.83 -7.02
CA PHE A 170 4.87 12.81 -8.40
C PHE A 170 5.93 11.71 -8.50
N ASN A 171 5.99 11.03 -9.64
CA ASN A 171 7.13 10.17 -9.93
C ASN A 171 8.37 11.03 -10.21
N VAL A 172 9.56 10.55 -9.87
CA VAL A 172 10.82 11.26 -10.17
C VAL A 172 11.01 11.55 -11.66
N SER A 173 10.42 10.73 -12.55
CA SER A 173 10.42 10.97 -13.99
C SER A 173 9.59 12.20 -14.42
N GLN A 174 8.73 12.70 -13.54
CA GLN A 174 7.95 13.93 -13.72
C GLN A 174 8.70 15.19 -13.24
N THR A 175 9.99 15.05 -12.97
CA THR A 175 10.86 16.13 -12.49
C THR A 175 12.09 16.26 -13.36
N ASN A 176 12.78 17.38 -13.28
CA ASN A 176 14.11 17.55 -13.89
C ASN A 176 15.24 17.03 -12.98
N LEU A 177 14.95 16.08 -12.05
CA LEU A 177 15.90 15.59 -11.06
C LEU A 177 17.15 14.97 -11.71
N GLN A 178 16.98 14.24 -12.80
CA GLN A 178 18.07 13.58 -13.51
C GLN A 178 19.13 14.60 -13.99
N GLU A 179 18.68 15.73 -14.49
CA GLU A 179 19.56 16.81 -15.00
C GLU A 179 20.11 17.65 -13.86
N ALA A 180 19.27 18.02 -12.89
CA ALA A 180 19.63 18.93 -11.82
C ALA A 180 20.44 18.26 -10.70
N ARG A 181 20.33 16.94 -10.51
CA ARG A 181 21.00 16.14 -9.47
C ARG A 181 21.39 14.76 -9.97
N PRO A 182 22.26 14.62 -10.97
CA PRO A 182 22.59 13.35 -11.60
C PRO A 182 23.12 12.29 -10.62
N GLU A 183 23.94 12.71 -9.65
CA GLU A 183 24.45 11.80 -8.62
C GLU A 183 23.34 11.23 -7.72
N LEU A 184 22.37 12.06 -7.34
CA LEU A 184 21.22 11.59 -6.57
C LEU A 184 20.36 10.64 -7.41
N TYR A 185 20.09 11.00 -8.66
CA TYR A 185 19.31 10.18 -9.56
C TYR A 185 19.93 8.80 -9.78
N LYS A 186 21.26 8.75 -9.98
CA LYS A 186 22.01 7.50 -10.10
C LYS A 186 21.90 6.62 -8.85
N LYS A 187 22.02 7.22 -7.66
CA LYS A 187 21.81 6.47 -6.39
C LYS A 187 20.40 5.89 -6.27
N LEU A 188 19.38 6.64 -6.72
CA LEU A 188 18.01 6.14 -6.76
C LEU A 188 17.85 4.97 -7.74
N GLU A 189 18.46 5.05 -8.92
CA GLU A 189 18.52 3.93 -9.88
C GLU A 189 19.17 2.68 -9.27
N GLU A 190 20.33 2.84 -8.66
CA GLU A 190 21.05 1.74 -8.00
C GLU A 190 20.22 1.10 -6.89
N SER A 191 19.52 1.92 -6.08
CA SER A 191 18.63 1.42 -5.02
C SER A 191 17.45 0.59 -5.55
N CYS A 192 16.99 0.87 -6.77
CA CYS A 192 15.97 0.09 -7.44
C CYS A 192 16.50 -1.23 -8.02
N ARG A 193 17.75 -1.25 -8.48
CA ARG A 193 18.38 -2.47 -9.03
C ARG A 193 18.78 -3.46 -7.93
N GLN A 194 19.10 -2.96 -6.73
CA GLN A 194 19.52 -3.76 -5.59
C GLN A 194 18.38 -4.41 -4.80
N SER A 195 17.13 -4.18 -5.18
CA SER A 195 16.02 -4.94 -4.63
C SER A 195 16.24 -6.40 -5.03
N LYS A 196 16.84 -7.19 -4.13
CA LYS A 196 16.97 -8.64 -4.32
C LYS A 196 15.59 -9.18 -4.63
N PRO A 197 15.44 -10.06 -5.62
CA PRO A 197 14.28 -10.94 -5.64
C PRO A 197 14.22 -11.57 -4.26
N MET A 198 13.11 -11.48 -3.58
CA MET A 198 12.92 -12.24 -2.35
C MET A 198 13.21 -13.69 -2.75
N GLU A 199 14.20 -14.34 -2.11
CA GLU A 199 14.43 -15.75 -2.29
C GLU A 199 13.20 -16.49 -1.78
N MET A 200 12.26 -16.73 -2.68
CA MET A 200 11.05 -17.49 -2.44
C MET A 200 11.38 -18.95 -2.71
N GLY A 201 11.92 -19.60 -1.69
CA GLY A 201 12.17 -21.04 -1.70
C GLY A 201 11.04 -21.82 -1.07
N GLU A 202 11.08 -23.14 -1.23
CA GLU A 202 10.17 -24.10 -0.59
C GLU A 202 10.06 -23.89 0.93
N ASP A 203 11.12 -23.35 1.56
CA ASP A 203 11.25 -23.12 3.00
C ASP A 203 10.82 -21.73 3.47
N PHE A 204 10.19 -20.91 2.61
CA PHE A 204 9.74 -19.59 3.04
C PHE A 204 8.80 -19.68 4.24
N SER A 205 9.15 -18.99 5.35
CA SER A 205 8.40 -18.98 6.61
C SER A 205 8.11 -17.55 7.03
N PHE A 206 6.82 -17.25 7.26
CA PHE A 206 6.40 -15.98 7.79
C PHE A 206 6.03 -16.13 9.27
N GLN A 207 7.04 -16.00 10.12
CA GLN A 207 6.96 -16.26 11.57
C GLN A 207 5.75 -15.67 12.29
N PRO A 208 5.30 -14.42 12.03
CA PRO A 208 4.12 -13.86 12.68
C PRO A 208 2.85 -14.69 12.42
N VAL A 209 2.66 -15.15 11.18
CA VAL A 209 1.50 -15.96 10.78
C VAL A 209 1.62 -17.39 11.29
N ASP A 210 2.80 -17.99 11.20
CA ASP A 210 3.04 -19.34 11.71
C ASP A 210 2.79 -19.41 13.22
N LYS A 211 3.23 -18.39 13.98
CA LYS A 211 2.95 -18.25 15.39
C LYS A 211 1.45 -18.09 15.67
N MET A 212 0.78 -17.24 14.91
CA MET A 212 -0.67 -17.02 15.01
C MET A 212 -1.47 -18.31 14.81
N ILE A 213 -1.11 -19.12 13.80
CA ILE A 213 -1.72 -20.43 13.54
C ILE A 213 -1.53 -21.35 14.74
N LYS A 214 -0.28 -21.47 15.24
CA LYS A 214 0.07 -22.33 16.35
C LYS A 214 -0.62 -21.95 17.66
N GLU A 215 -0.81 -20.67 17.91
CA GLU A 215 -1.40 -20.13 19.13
C GLU A 215 -2.92 -19.93 19.04
N ASN A 216 -3.56 -20.29 17.89
CA ASN A 216 -4.97 -19.98 17.61
C ASN A 216 -5.27 -18.48 17.79
N GLY A 217 -4.35 -17.62 17.37
CA GLY A 217 -4.44 -16.16 17.57
C GLY A 217 -5.31 -15.44 16.54
N TRP A 218 -6.05 -16.16 15.69
CA TRP A 218 -6.98 -15.58 14.72
C TRP A 218 -8.41 -15.58 15.27
N ILE A 219 -9.33 -14.86 14.60
CA ILE A 219 -10.75 -14.74 15.00
C ILE A 219 -11.54 -16.05 14.93
N CYS A 220 -11.00 -17.07 14.26
CA CYS A 220 -11.54 -18.42 14.20
C CYS A 220 -10.38 -19.42 14.06
N PRO A 221 -10.59 -20.71 14.40
CA PRO A 221 -9.55 -21.73 14.24
C PRO A 221 -9.06 -21.87 12.82
N ILE A 222 -7.74 -21.95 12.64
CA ILE A 222 -7.09 -22.27 11.36
C ILE A 222 -6.58 -23.70 11.45
N LYS A 223 -7.00 -24.56 10.52
CA LYS A 223 -6.69 -25.99 10.51
C LYS A 223 -5.90 -26.36 9.25
N PRO A 224 -4.57 -26.35 9.28
CA PRO A 224 -3.76 -26.96 8.23
C PRO A 224 -3.95 -28.48 8.29
N ILE A 225 -4.52 -29.07 7.24
CA ILE A 225 -4.75 -30.52 7.13
C ILE A 225 -4.29 -31.05 5.78
N TYR A 226 -3.92 -32.30 5.72
CA TYR A 226 -3.61 -32.93 4.44
C TYR A 226 -4.88 -32.97 3.58
N GLY A 227 -4.86 -32.30 2.41
CA GLY A 227 -6.01 -32.18 1.51
C GLY A 227 -5.67 -31.30 0.31
N ASP A 228 -6.63 -31.11 -0.57
CA ASP A 228 -6.50 -30.37 -1.83
C ASP A 228 -7.39 -29.11 -1.92
N SER A 229 -8.12 -28.81 -0.85
CA SER A 229 -9.07 -27.68 -0.81
C SER A 229 -8.77 -26.75 0.35
N ALA A 230 -8.74 -25.44 0.06
CA ALA A 230 -8.79 -24.38 1.06
C ALA A 230 -10.19 -23.79 1.10
N TYR A 231 -10.72 -23.52 2.29
CA TYR A 231 -12.03 -22.87 2.45
C TYR A 231 -12.24 -22.34 3.86
N TYR A 232 -13.00 -21.26 3.97
CA TYR A 232 -13.62 -20.83 5.21
C TYR A 232 -15.02 -21.45 5.34
N SER A 233 -15.25 -22.18 6.43
CA SER A 233 -16.56 -22.77 6.73
C SER A 233 -17.41 -21.83 7.60
N ILE A 234 -18.44 -21.22 7.01
CA ILE A 234 -19.37 -20.32 7.73
C ILE A 234 -20.06 -21.08 8.88
N SER A 235 -20.53 -22.30 8.61
CA SER A 235 -21.30 -23.09 9.58
C SER A 235 -20.49 -23.55 10.79
N LYS A 236 -19.19 -23.81 10.61
CA LYS A 236 -18.28 -24.24 11.69
C LYS A 236 -17.43 -23.09 12.22
N ASN A 237 -17.46 -21.94 11.56
CA ASN A 237 -16.60 -20.80 11.84
C ASN A 237 -15.11 -21.22 11.98
N GLU A 238 -14.60 -21.89 10.95
CA GLU A 238 -13.21 -22.37 10.90
C GLU A 238 -12.63 -22.23 9.49
N ILE A 239 -11.32 -22.04 9.41
CA ILE A 239 -10.57 -22.07 8.17
C ILE A 239 -9.90 -23.44 8.04
N VAL A 240 -10.05 -24.07 6.88
CA VAL A 240 -9.32 -25.25 6.48
C VAL A 240 -8.40 -24.87 5.32
N VAL A 241 -7.13 -25.27 5.40
CA VAL A 241 -6.14 -25.03 4.37
C VAL A 241 -5.24 -26.26 4.24
N PRO A 242 -4.78 -26.65 3.04
CA PRO A 242 -3.81 -27.73 2.90
C PRO A 242 -2.54 -27.47 3.71
N GLU A 243 -1.86 -28.51 4.18
CA GLU A 243 -0.58 -28.36 4.89
C GLU A 243 0.45 -27.63 4.00
N LYS A 244 1.26 -26.75 4.61
CA LYS A 244 2.24 -25.92 3.91
C LYS A 244 3.15 -26.71 2.97
N LYS A 245 3.56 -27.93 3.37
CA LYS A 245 4.39 -28.84 2.55
C LYS A 245 3.72 -29.33 1.26
N GLN A 246 2.41 -29.15 1.10
CA GLN A 246 1.68 -29.52 -0.11
C GLN A 246 1.69 -28.43 -1.18
N PHE A 247 2.12 -27.22 -0.83
CA PHE A 247 2.25 -26.11 -1.76
C PHE A 247 3.61 -26.13 -2.45
N LYS A 248 3.64 -25.63 -3.67
CA LYS A 248 4.87 -25.49 -4.45
C LYS A 248 5.92 -24.61 -3.76
N ASP A 249 5.45 -23.59 -3.04
CA ASP A 249 6.24 -22.61 -2.31
C ASP A 249 5.44 -22.06 -1.11
N GLY A 250 6.17 -21.48 -0.16
CA GLY A 250 5.55 -20.92 1.03
C GLY A 250 4.63 -19.71 0.74
N GLU A 251 4.93 -18.94 -0.31
CA GLU A 251 4.09 -17.79 -0.70
C GLU A 251 2.70 -18.25 -1.12
N SER A 252 2.62 -19.31 -1.91
CA SER A 252 1.34 -19.90 -2.32
C SER A 252 0.51 -20.35 -1.13
N PHE A 253 1.15 -20.93 -0.09
CA PHE A 253 0.47 -21.29 1.15
C PHE A 253 -0.12 -20.05 1.83
N TYR A 254 0.69 -19.02 2.09
CA TYR A 254 0.20 -17.82 2.78
C TYR A 254 -0.82 -17.04 1.98
N SER A 255 -0.68 -16.98 0.66
CA SER A 255 -1.66 -16.32 -0.23
C SER A 255 -3.04 -16.97 -0.12
N ASN A 256 -3.10 -18.31 -0.16
CA ASN A 256 -4.35 -19.04 0.03
C ASN A 256 -4.90 -18.87 1.45
N LEU A 257 -4.03 -18.93 2.44
CA LEU A 257 -4.45 -18.69 3.83
C LEU A 257 -5.04 -17.29 4.03
N PHE A 258 -4.42 -16.24 3.50
CA PHE A 258 -4.94 -14.86 3.61
C PHE A 258 -6.27 -14.68 2.88
N HIS A 259 -6.49 -15.40 1.78
CA HIS A 259 -7.78 -15.45 1.10
C HIS A 259 -8.87 -15.97 2.04
N GLU A 260 -8.68 -17.12 2.65
CA GLU A 260 -9.64 -17.72 3.58
C GLU A 260 -9.80 -16.91 4.88
N MET A 261 -8.71 -16.32 5.38
CA MET A 261 -8.75 -15.39 6.50
C MET A 261 -9.63 -14.17 6.19
N THR A 262 -9.58 -13.67 4.96
CA THR A 262 -10.42 -12.55 4.53
C THR A 262 -11.90 -12.94 4.54
N HIS A 263 -12.26 -14.11 4.05
CA HIS A 263 -13.63 -14.60 4.18
C HIS A 263 -14.08 -14.66 5.63
N SER A 264 -13.26 -15.19 6.54
CA SER A 264 -13.62 -15.25 7.95
C SER A 264 -13.92 -13.87 8.57
N THR A 265 -13.27 -12.81 8.11
CA THR A 265 -13.60 -11.43 8.55
C THR A 265 -14.98 -10.97 8.08
N GLY A 266 -15.53 -11.59 7.05
CA GLY A 266 -16.88 -11.30 6.53
C GLY A 266 -18.02 -11.94 7.32
N ALA A 267 -17.73 -12.80 8.28
CA ALA A 267 -18.70 -13.54 9.07
C ALA A 267 -19.65 -12.64 9.88
N GLU A 268 -20.76 -13.22 10.31
CA GLU A 268 -21.67 -12.60 11.27
C GLU A 268 -20.95 -12.31 12.59
N GLY A 269 -21.16 -11.11 13.13
CA GLY A 269 -20.47 -10.63 14.32
C GLY A 269 -19.08 -10.05 14.07
N GLN A 270 -18.56 -10.15 12.83
CA GLN A 270 -17.36 -9.45 12.36
C GLN A 270 -17.78 -8.26 11.47
N LEU A 271 -17.44 -8.29 10.19
CA LEU A 271 -17.81 -7.22 9.22
C LEU A 271 -19.17 -7.46 8.53
N ASN A 272 -19.85 -8.59 8.80
CA ASN A 272 -21.16 -8.94 8.27
C ASN A 272 -21.30 -8.81 6.74
N ARG A 273 -20.22 -9.11 5.98
CA ARG A 273 -20.22 -9.03 4.52
C ARG A 273 -20.82 -10.29 3.88
N ILE A 274 -20.50 -11.47 4.46
CA ILE A 274 -20.94 -12.75 3.89
C ILE A 274 -22.41 -12.96 4.18
N LYS A 275 -23.18 -13.14 3.10
CA LYS A 275 -24.58 -13.57 3.16
C LYS A 275 -24.69 -14.95 2.54
N PRO A 276 -25.65 -15.80 2.98
CA PRO A 276 -25.93 -17.04 2.30
C PRO A 276 -26.32 -16.74 0.85
N THR A 277 -25.47 -17.10 -0.09
CA THR A 277 -25.68 -16.87 -1.52
C THR A 277 -25.33 -18.14 -2.31
N SER A 278 -25.87 -18.25 -3.52
CA SER A 278 -25.50 -19.34 -4.41
C SER A 278 -24.14 -19.08 -5.05
N PHE A 279 -23.37 -20.14 -5.27
CA PHE A 279 -22.14 -20.11 -6.03
C PHE A 279 -22.36 -19.43 -7.39
N GLY A 280 -21.50 -18.46 -7.73
CA GLY A 280 -21.60 -17.72 -8.98
C GLY A 280 -22.59 -16.54 -9.01
N SER A 281 -23.22 -16.20 -7.85
CA SER A 281 -24.03 -14.98 -7.76
C SER A 281 -23.14 -13.72 -7.76
N GLU A 282 -23.74 -12.55 -7.97
CA GLU A 282 -23.03 -11.27 -7.93
C GLU A 282 -22.45 -10.99 -6.53
N GLU A 283 -23.18 -11.33 -5.48
CA GLU A 283 -22.73 -11.21 -4.09
C GLU A 283 -21.53 -12.12 -3.80
N TYR A 284 -21.59 -13.37 -4.30
CA TYR A 284 -20.46 -14.29 -4.22
C TYR A 284 -19.22 -13.72 -4.92
N ALA A 285 -19.38 -13.24 -6.17
CA ALA A 285 -18.27 -12.67 -6.93
C ALA A 285 -17.67 -11.42 -6.27
N ARG A 286 -18.48 -10.62 -5.59
CA ARG A 286 -17.99 -9.47 -4.82
C ARG A 286 -17.15 -9.89 -3.61
N GLU A 287 -17.58 -10.91 -2.88
CA GLU A 287 -16.83 -11.40 -1.71
C GLU A 287 -15.52 -12.07 -2.15
N GLU A 288 -15.50 -12.82 -3.24
CA GLU A 288 -14.28 -13.36 -3.84
C GLU A 288 -13.31 -12.24 -4.23
N LEU A 289 -13.80 -11.17 -4.85
CA LEU A 289 -12.96 -10.03 -5.20
C LEU A 289 -12.35 -9.35 -3.96
N VAL A 290 -13.13 -9.24 -2.88
CA VAL A 290 -12.62 -8.72 -1.59
C VAL A 290 -11.54 -9.63 -1.04
N ALA A 291 -11.75 -10.95 -1.07
CA ALA A 291 -10.79 -11.94 -0.58
C ALA A 291 -9.48 -11.89 -1.39
N GLU A 292 -9.56 -11.90 -2.71
CA GLU A 292 -8.40 -11.83 -3.61
C GLU A 292 -7.60 -10.53 -3.43
N LEU A 293 -8.28 -9.38 -3.42
CA LEU A 293 -7.58 -8.10 -3.24
C LEU A 293 -6.93 -7.99 -1.87
N THR A 294 -7.61 -8.46 -0.83
CA THR A 294 -7.05 -8.41 0.54
C THR A 294 -5.85 -9.35 0.67
N ALA A 295 -5.94 -10.57 0.14
CA ALA A 295 -4.83 -11.50 0.12
C ALA A 295 -3.62 -10.90 -0.62
N ALA A 296 -3.83 -10.35 -1.82
CA ALA A 296 -2.79 -9.70 -2.60
C ALA A 296 -2.15 -8.52 -1.84
N LEU A 297 -2.93 -7.67 -1.18
CA LEU A 297 -2.43 -6.53 -0.43
C LEU A 297 -1.70 -6.94 0.86
N THR A 298 -2.10 -8.06 1.48
CA THR A 298 -1.48 -8.57 2.71
C THR A 298 -0.18 -9.32 2.43
N ALA A 299 -0.13 -10.08 1.34
CA ALA A 299 1.06 -10.84 0.93
C ALA A 299 2.23 -9.95 0.44
N GLN A 300 2.02 -8.65 0.32
CA GLN A 300 3.03 -7.68 -0.15
C GLN A 300 4.00 -7.20 0.96
N ARG A 301 4.09 -7.86 2.10
CA ARG A 301 4.96 -7.44 3.23
C ARG A 301 6.12 -8.37 3.45
#